data_655ba268decf0ba8fcd648fa94ae0e15
#
_entry.id   655ba268decf0ba8fcd648fa94ae0e15
#
_cell.length_a   1.000
_cell.length_b   1.000
_cell.length_c   1.000
_cell.angle_alpha   90.00
_cell.angle_beta   90.00
_cell.angle_gamma   90.00
#
_symmetry.space_group_name_H-M   'P 1'
#
loop_
_entity.id
_entity.type
_entity.pdbx_description
1 polymer ?
#
loop_
_entity_poly.entity_id
_entity_poly.type
_entity_poly.pdbx_seq_one_letter_code
_entity_poly.pdbx_strand_id
1 'polypeptide(L)'
;VIWTTTTWTLPANEAICLNGAFEYSFVKIGEEYHIMATELVKSVMDACHIENYEIVGEPVSGAEFELMRYHHVYLPKEGTVILGDHVTLESGSGCVHTAGGHGVDDFNISQKYNVPITVPVDDGGCLTELAGKYAGQRVWAANKTILADLTEAGAIMGQVHIKHQYPHCWRCH
;
A
#
# COMPACT_ATOMS: atom_id res chain seq x y z
N VAL A 1 3.87 -0.35 7.44
CA VAL A 1 2.40 -0.21 7.28
C VAL A 1 2.13 0.53 5.99
N ILE A 2 1.41 -0.06 5.05
CA ILE A 2 1.01 0.62 3.82
C ILE A 2 -0.40 1.20 3.94
N TRP A 3 -0.65 2.27 3.19
CA TRP A 3 -1.96 2.86 3.02
C TRP A 3 -2.49 2.60 1.60
N THR A 4 -3.74 2.24 1.47
CA THR A 4 -4.45 2.16 0.18
C THR A 4 -5.92 2.51 0.33
N THR A 5 -6.49 3.13 -0.69
CA THR A 5 -7.93 3.37 -0.79
C THR A 5 -8.65 2.24 -1.54
N THR A 6 -7.90 1.33 -2.18
CA THR A 6 -8.44 0.37 -3.15
C THR A 6 -7.76 -0.99 -3.01
N THR A 7 -8.38 -1.94 -2.31
CA THR A 7 -7.75 -3.24 -2.02
C THR A 7 -7.62 -4.15 -3.25
N TRP A 8 -8.48 -4.02 -4.26
CA TRP A 8 -8.41 -4.85 -5.47
C TRP A 8 -7.15 -4.59 -6.32
N THR A 9 -6.40 -3.50 -6.07
CA THR A 9 -5.12 -3.24 -6.75
C THR A 9 -3.93 -3.92 -6.06
N LEU A 10 -4.10 -4.47 -4.86
CA LEU A 10 -3.02 -5.16 -4.15
C LEU A 10 -2.36 -6.30 -4.93
N PRO A 11 -3.06 -7.10 -5.77
CA PRO A 11 -2.38 -8.10 -6.61
C PRO A 11 -1.34 -7.49 -7.56
N ALA A 12 -1.54 -6.23 -7.96
CA ALA A 12 -0.61 -5.46 -8.80
C ALA A 12 0.51 -4.78 -8.01
N ASN A 13 0.58 -4.97 -6.70
CA ASN A 13 1.65 -4.39 -5.89
C ASN A 13 3.02 -4.93 -6.32
N GLU A 14 3.93 -4.03 -6.68
CA GLU A 14 5.31 -4.35 -7.06
C GLU A 14 6.31 -3.53 -6.23
N ALA A 15 5.85 -2.44 -5.60
CA ALA A 15 6.69 -1.62 -4.76
C ALA A 15 5.91 -0.99 -3.59
N ILE A 16 6.66 -0.54 -2.59
CA ILE A 16 6.21 0.39 -1.56
C ILE A 16 7.00 1.67 -1.76
N CYS A 17 6.31 2.79 -1.97
CA CYS A 17 6.94 4.08 -2.16
C CYS A 17 7.00 4.86 -0.84
N LEU A 18 8.19 5.33 -0.49
CA LEU A 18 8.48 6.21 0.63
C LEU A 18 8.95 7.57 0.10
N ASN A 19 8.99 8.58 0.96
CA ASN A 19 9.68 9.84 0.64
C ASN A 19 11.05 9.85 1.32
N GLY A 20 12.12 10.00 0.54
CA GLY A 20 13.49 9.98 1.05
C GLY A 20 13.83 11.15 1.98
N ALA A 21 13.07 12.25 1.92
CA ALA A 21 13.26 13.43 2.77
C ALA A 21 12.56 13.32 4.14
N PHE A 22 11.68 12.31 4.32
CA PHE A 22 10.96 12.12 5.57
C PHE A 22 11.71 11.16 6.49
N GLU A 23 11.41 11.28 7.78
CA GLU A 23 11.86 10.33 8.80
C GLU A 23 10.80 9.26 9.06
N TYR A 24 11.25 8.04 9.30
CA TYR A 24 10.42 6.89 9.59
C TYR A 24 10.78 6.28 10.92
N SER A 25 9.78 5.93 11.71
CA SER A 25 9.93 5.31 13.02
C SER A 25 9.59 3.83 12.98
N PHE A 26 10.29 3.07 13.82
CA PHE A 26 9.89 1.73 14.19
C PHE A 26 8.91 1.81 15.35
N VAL A 27 7.70 1.35 15.13
CA VAL A 27 6.62 1.37 16.12
C VAL A 27 6.34 -0.05 16.57
N LYS A 28 6.59 -0.35 17.82
CA LYS A 28 6.30 -1.65 18.43
C LYS A 28 4.86 -1.68 18.92
N ILE A 29 4.10 -2.70 18.48
CA ILE A 29 2.74 -2.99 18.91
C ILE A 29 2.69 -4.46 19.28
N GLY A 30 2.53 -4.76 20.57
CA GLY A 30 2.70 -6.12 21.06
C GLY A 30 4.11 -6.66 20.79
N GLU A 31 4.22 -7.73 20.03
CA GLU A 31 5.52 -8.34 19.65
C GLU A 31 5.98 -7.95 18.24
N GLU A 32 5.18 -7.17 17.50
CA GLU A 32 5.47 -6.80 16.12
C GLU A 32 6.04 -5.38 16.01
N TYR A 33 6.89 -5.18 14.98
CA TYR A 33 7.46 -3.89 14.64
C TYR A 33 6.87 -3.40 13.32
N HIS A 34 6.40 -2.17 13.33
CA HIS A 34 5.78 -1.51 12.18
C HIS A 34 6.59 -0.28 11.79
N ILE A 35 6.74 -0.05 10.47
CA ILE A 35 7.43 1.12 9.93
C ILE A 35 6.40 2.08 9.35
N MET A 36 6.48 3.35 9.72
CA MET A 36 5.66 4.44 9.19
C MET A 36 6.35 5.79 9.38
N ALA A 37 5.95 6.80 8.62
CA ALA A 37 6.50 8.14 8.77
C ALA A 37 6.29 8.66 10.20
N THR A 38 7.34 9.20 10.79
CA THR A 38 7.39 9.61 12.20
C THR A 38 6.26 10.58 12.56
N GLU A 39 6.01 11.56 11.70
CA GLU A 39 4.95 12.56 11.90
C GLU A 39 3.53 11.98 11.84
N LEU A 40 3.37 10.83 11.18
CA LEU A 40 2.07 10.16 11.02
C LEU A 40 1.80 9.08 12.07
N VAL A 41 2.76 8.71 12.89
CA VAL A 41 2.60 7.64 13.89
C VAL A 41 1.35 7.86 14.73
N LYS A 42 1.23 9.05 15.35
CA LYS A 42 0.09 9.34 16.21
C LYS A 42 -1.25 9.26 15.48
N SER A 43 -1.35 9.84 14.29
CA SER A 43 -2.61 9.86 13.52
C SER A 43 -3.01 8.46 13.04
N VAL A 44 -2.05 7.62 12.68
CA VAL A 44 -2.29 6.21 12.31
C VAL A 44 -2.77 5.42 13.52
N MET A 45 -2.11 5.55 14.67
CA MET A 45 -2.50 4.86 15.90
C MET A 45 -3.91 5.27 16.36
N ASP A 46 -4.22 6.57 16.34
CA ASP A 46 -5.54 7.10 16.67
C ASP A 46 -6.61 6.54 15.71
N ALA A 47 -6.34 6.53 14.39
CA ALA A 47 -7.26 6.01 13.38
C ALA A 47 -7.49 4.50 13.48
N CYS A 48 -6.49 3.76 13.95
CA CYS A 48 -6.56 2.31 14.18
C CYS A 48 -7.06 1.94 15.59
N HIS A 49 -7.34 2.93 16.45
CA HIS A 49 -7.74 2.73 17.86
C HIS A 49 -6.70 1.92 18.67
N ILE A 50 -5.41 2.15 18.39
CA ILE A 50 -4.29 1.50 19.09
C ILE A 50 -3.73 2.47 20.13
N GLU A 51 -3.96 2.18 21.40
CA GLU A 51 -3.50 3.02 22.52
C GLU A 51 -2.13 2.59 23.06
N ASN A 52 -1.81 1.30 22.95
CA ASN A 52 -0.58 0.73 23.50
C ASN A 52 0.43 0.48 22.38
N TYR A 53 1.35 1.39 22.18
CA TYR A 53 2.48 1.27 21.26
C TYR A 53 3.71 1.99 21.81
N GLU A 54 4.87 1.66 21.30
CA GLU A 54 6.16 2.25 21.66
C GLU A 54 6.94 2.61 20.38
N ILE A 55 7.49 3.82 20.33
CA ILE A 55 8.46 4.17 19.29
C ILE A 55 9.83 3.68 19.75
N VAL A 56 10.49 2.85 18.95
CA VAL A 56 11.73 2.16 19.32
C VAL A 56 12.90 2.73 18.51
N GLY A 57 13.91 3.18 19.21
CA GLY A 57 15.12 3.75 18.61
C GLY A 57 14.92 5.16 18.07
N GLU A 58 15.92 5.62 17.33
CA GLU A 58 15.87 6.92 16.65
C GLU A 58 15.18 6.78 15.29
N PRO A 59 14.50 7.83 14.80
CA PRO A 59 13.96 7.85 13.46
C PRO A 59 15.06 7.65 12.39
N VAL A 60 14.68 7.01 11.29
CA VAL A 60 15.59 6.70 10.18
C VAL A 60 15.09 7.42 8.93
N SER A 61 16.02 8.02 8.18
CA SER A 61 15.67 8.67 6.89
C SER A 61 15.03 7.66 5.94
N GLY A 62 13.96 8.08 5.23
CA GLY A 62 13.34 7.26 4.19
C GLY A 62 14.33 6.78 3.13
N ALA A 63 15.41 7.54 2.88
CA ALA A 63 16.44 7.16 1.94
C ALA A 63 17.19 5.87 2.33
N GLU A 64 17.28 5.54 3.61
CA GLU A 64 17.96 4.31 4.08
C GLU A 64 17.16 3.04 3.72
N PHE A 65 15.88 3.16 3.40
CA PHE A 65 15.03 2.04 3.00
C PHE A 65 15.06 1.76 1.49
N GLU A 66 15.72 2.61 0.71
CA GLU A 66 15.75 2.48 -0.75
C GLU A 66 16.28 1.11 -1.18
N LEU A 67 15.56 0.46 -2.11
CA LEU A 67 15.86 -0.88 -2.65
C LEU A 67 15.79 -2.04 -1.66
N MET A 68 15.33 -1.83 -0.44
CA MET A 68 15.00 -2.93 0.46
C MET A 68 13.91 -3.81 -0.14
N ARG A 69 13.98 -5.12 0.16
CA ARG A 69 13.01 -6.09 -0.32
C ARG A 69 11.97 -6.40 0.76
N TYR A 70 10.75 -6.70 0.33
CA TYR A 70 9.68 -7.18 1.22
C TYR A 70 8.89 -8.30 0.53
N HIS A 71 8.27 -9.16 1.34
CA HIS A 71 7.37 -10.18 0.83
C HIS A 71 5.98 -9.58 0.59
N HIS A 72 5.39 -9.91 -0.54
CA HIS A 72 4.00 -9.54 -0.82
C HIS A 72 3.05 -10.20 0.19
N VAL A 73 2.00 -9.49 0.60
CA VAL A 73 1.13 -9.90 1.72
C VAL A 73 0.43 -11.25 1.52
N TYR A 74 0.18 -11.68 0.29
CA TYR A 74 -0.47 -12.97 -0.01
C TYR A 74 -0.04 -13.65 -1.32
N LEU A 75 0.70 -12.98 -2.19
CA LEU A 75 1.27 -13.61 -3.39
C LEU A 75 2.71 -14.07 -3.12
N PRO A 76 3.15 -15.18 -3.73
CA PRO A 76 4.50 -15.70 -3.55
C PRO A 76 5.52 -14.89 -4.37
N LYS A 77 5.59 -13.60 -4.13
CA LYS A 77 6.52 -12.69 -4.78
C LYS A 77 7.08 -11.67 -3.79
N GLU A 78 8.18 -11.07 -4.18
CA GLU A 78 8.78 -9.95 -3.45
C GLU A 78 8.57 -8.64 -4.21
N GLY A 79 8.40 -7.56 -3.44
CA GLY A 79 8.45 -6.20 -3.94
C GLY A 79 9.70 -5.48 -3.46
N THR A 80 9.86 -4.24 -3.90
CA THR A 80 10.97 -3.37 -3.52
C THR A 80 10.48 -2.05 -2.95
N VAL A 81 11.25 -1.49 -2.03
CA VAL A 81 11.03 -0.12 -1.53
C VAL A 81 11.66 0.86 -2.52
N ILE A 82 10.91 1.88 -2.91
CA ILE A 82 11.35 2.94 -3.83
C ILE A 82 11.06 4.31 -3.22
N LEU A 83 11.66 5.35 -3.78
CA LEU A 83 11.50 6.72 -3.28
C LEU A 83 10.79 7.61 -4.28
N GLY A 84 9.78 8.36 -3.81
CA GLY A 84 9.02 9.29 -4.63
C GLY A 84 8.52 10.50 -3.86
N ASP A 85 8.63 11.68 -4.50
CA ASP A 85 8.26 12.96 -3.90
C ASP A 85 6.73 13.17 -3.81
N HIS A 86 5.94 12.31 -4.48
CA HIS A 86 4.47 12.32 -4.40
C HIS A 86 3.94 11.76 -3.07
N VAL A 87 4.79 11.08 -2.29
CA VAL A 87 4.42 10.64 -0.94
C VAL A 87 4.42 11.85 -0.02
N THR A 88 3.28 12.12 0.63
CA THR A 88 3.05 13.27 1.50
C THR A 88 2.77 12.84 2.95
N LEU A 89 2.75 13.83 3.85
CA LEU A 89 2.39 13.65 5.26
C LEU A 89 0.94 14.11 5.58
N GLU A 90 0.12 14.32 4.55
CA GLU A 90 -1.26 14.79 4.73
C GLU A 90 -2.19 13.68 5.22
N SER A 91 -1.91 12.44 4.84
CA SER A 91 -2.73 11.27 5.22
C SER A 91 -1.97 9.95 5.04
N GLY A 92 -2.51 8.90 5.63
CA GLY A 92 -1.95 7.56 5.52
C GLY A 92 -0.80 7.32 6.48
N SER A 93 0.16 6.50 6.07
CA SER A 93 1.30 6.05 6.90
C SER A 93 2.66 6.58 6.41
N GLY A 94 2.68 7.32 5.30
CA GLY A 94 3.92 7.68 4.62
C GLY A 94 4.57 6.54 3.84
N CYS A 95 3.92 5.36 3.79
CA CYS A 95 4.33 4.21 3.00
C CYS A 95 3.21 3.87 2.02
N VAL A 96 3.39 4.19 0.76
CA VAL A 96 2.35 4.10 -0.26
C VAL A 96 2.46 2.80 -1.04
N HIS A 97 1.36 2.03 -1.09
CA HIS A 97 1.20 0.93 -2.01
C HIS A 97 1.36 1.42 -3.45
N THR A 98 2.25 0.81 -4.22
CA THR A 98 2.57 1.21 -5.58
C THR A 98 2.25 0.10 -6.57
N ALA A 99 1.39 0.43 -7.55
CA ALA A 99 0.96 -0.45 -8.62
C ALA A 99 0.95 0.31 -9.95
N GLY A 100 2.03 0.22 -10.72
CA GLY A 100 2.28 1.02 -11.93
C GLY A 100 1.21 0.92 -13.02
N GLY A 101 0.37 -0.11 -13.00
CA GLY A 101 -0.75 -0.26 -13.92
C GLY A 101 -2.04 0.47 -13.50
N HIS A 102 -2.07 1.10 -12.32
CA HIS A 102 -3.31 1.61 -11.71
C HIS A 102 -3.24 3.06 -11.19
N GLY A 103 -2.15 3.77 -11.46
CA GLY A 103 -1.98 5.17 -11.09
C GLY A 103 -0.90 5.86 -11.93
N VAL A 104 -1.08 7.16 -12.23
CA VAL A 104 -0.11 7.91 -13.05
C VAL A 104 1.20 8.09 -12.30
N ASP A 105 1.15 8.45 -11.02
CA ASP A 105 2.35 8.61 -10.19
C ASP A 105 3.05 7.26 -9.99
N ASP A 106 2.28 6.19 -9.77
CA ASP A 106 2.79 4.82 -9.66
C ASP A 106 3.47 4.37 -10.96
N PHE A 107 2.88 4.68 -12.11
CA PHE A 107 3.47 4.38 -13.43
C PHE A 107 4.81 5.09 -13.60
N ASN A 108 4.84 6.40 -13.38
CA ASN A 108 6.04 7.22 -13.59
C ASN A 108 7.18 6.77 -12.67
N ILE A 109 6.89 6.52 -11.41
CA ILE A 109 7.92 6.07 -10.45
C ILE A 109 8.37 4.63 -10.74
N SER A 110 7.47 3.75 -11.15
CA SER A 110 7.80 2.38 -11.56
C SER A 110 8.76 2.38 -12.75
N GLN A 111 8.54 3.25 -13.74
CA GLN A 111 9.47 3.38 -14.88
C GLN A 111 10.86 3.88 -14.43
N LYS A 112 10.92 4.87 -13.54
CA LYS A 112 12.19 5.40 -13.02
C LYS A 112 13.05 4.31 -12.35
N TYR A 113 12.41 3.39 -11.63
CA TYR A 113 13.09 2.32 -10.89
C TYR A 113 13.14 0.98 -11.64
N ASN A 114 12.65 0.92 -12.89
CA ASN A 114 12.47 -0.33 -13.66
C ASN A 114 11.68 -1.39 -12.88
N VAL A 115 10.70 -0.96 -12.08
CA VAL A 115 9.77 -1.86 -11.40
C VAL A 115 8.77 -2.41 -12.41
N PRO A 116 8.44 -3.71 -12.39
CA PRO A 116 7.45 -4.29 -13.29
C PRO A 116 6.10 -3.57 -13.22
N ILE A 117 5.43 -3.46 -14.36
CA ILE A 117 4.07 -2.93 -14.44
C ILE A 117 3.11 -4.10 -14.66
N THR A 118 2.51 -4.56 -13.57
CA THR A 118 1.57 -5.68 -13.57
C THR A 118 0.14 -5.15 -13.62
N VAL A 119 -0.66 -5.64 -14.58
CA VAL A 119 -2.08 -5.33 -14.72
C VAL A 119 -2.90 -6.61 -14.57
N PRO A 120 -3.34 -6.96 -13.36
CA PRO A 120 -4.09 -8.19 -13.10
C PRO A 120 -5.59 -8.06 -13.35
N VAL A 121 -5.99 -7.23 -14.32
CA VAL A 121 -7.41 -6.98 -14.65
C VAL A 121 -7.58 -7.11 -16.17
N ASP A 122 -8.59 -7.83 -16.58
CA ASP A 122 -8.98 -7.98 -17.98
C ASP A 122 -9.89 -6.83 -18.48
N ASP A 123 -10.18 -6.83 -19.77
CA ASP A 123 -11.05 -5.81 -20.39
C ASP A 123 -12.51 -5.85 -19.88
N GLY A 124 -12.93 -6.92 -19.24
CA GLY A 124 -14.23 -7.06 -18.58
C GLY A 124 -14.27 -6.53 -17.15
N GLY A 125 -13.13 -6.07 -16.62
CA GLY A 125 -12.99 -5.61 -15.23
C GLY A 125 -12.97 -6.76 -14.22
N CYS A 126 -12.51 -7.94 -14.65
CA CYS A 126 -12.29 -9.09 -13.77
C CYS A 126 -10.82 -9.31 -13.52
N LEU A 127 -10.49 -9.79 -12.32
CA LEU A 127 -9.12 -10.15 -11.96
C LEU A 127 -8.68 -11.39 -12.76
N THR A 128 -7.47 -11.33 -13.31
CA THR A 128 -6.84 -12.43 -14.06
C THR A 128 -6.10 -13.39 -13.12
N GLU A 129 -5.51 -14.46 -13.68
CA GLU A 129 -4.67 -15.42 -12.95
C GLU A 129 -3.51 -14.76 -12.18
N LEU A 130 -3.08 -13.57 -12.59
CA LEU A 130 -2.06 -12.79 -11.89
C LEU A 130 -2.49 -12.35 -10.47
N ALA A 131 -3.80 -12.35 -10.20
CA ALA A 131 -4.34 -12.06 -8.87
C ALA A 131 -4.42 -13.31 -7.95
N GLY A 132 -3.92 -14.46 -8.40
CA GLY A 132 -3.93 -15.71 -7.64
C GLY A 132 -5.35 -16.18 -7.32
N LYS A 133 -5.63 -16.45 -6.05
CA LYS A 133 -6.95 -16.97 -5.59
C LYS A 133 -8.14 -16.06 -5.88
N TYR A 134 -7.92 -14.82 -6.28
CA TYR A 134 -8.99 -13.87 -6.62
C TYR A 134 -9.31 -13.82 -8.12
N ALA A 135 -8.65 -14.63 -8.94
CA ALA A 135 -8.90 -14.71 -10.38
C ALA A 135 -10.39 -14.94 -10.70
N GLY A 136 -10.88 -14.29 -11.73
CA GLY A 136 -12.28 -14.35 -12.17
C GLY A 136 -13.25 -13.45 -11.39
N GLN A 137 -12.86 -12.87 -10.27
CA GLN A 137 -13.71 -11.94 -9.52
C GLN A 137 -13.73 -10.56 -10.19
N ARG A 138 -14.91 -9.92 -10.24
CA ARG A 138 -14.98 -8.51 -10.60
C ARG A 138 -14.28 -7.65 -9.55
N VAL A 139 -13.54 -6.63 -10.00
CA VAL A 139 -12.71 -5.78 -9.12
C VAL A 139 -13.48 -5.20 -7.92
N TRP A 140 -14.72 -4.74 -8.12
CA TRP A 140 -15.54 -4.22 -7.02
C TRP A 140 -15.95 -5.28 -5.99
N ALA A 141 -16.20 -6.50 -6.43
CA ALA A 141 -16.50 -7.62 -5.54
C ALA A 141 -15.22 -8.07 -4.80
N ALA A 142 -14.10 -8.10 -5.49
CA ALA A 142 -12.81 -8.48 -4.95
C ALA A 142 -12.36 -7.61 -3.76
N ASN A 143 -12.73 -6.32 -3.72
CA ASN A 143 -12.45 -5.47 -2.55
C ASN A 143 -12.89 -6.11 -1.24
N LYS A 144 -14.10 -6.64 -1.20
CA LYS A 144 -14.65 -7.25 0.02
C LYS A 144 -13.96 -8.55 0.38
N THR A 145 -13.69 -9.39 -0.64
CA THR A 145 -13.04 -10.68 -0.45
C THR A 145 -11.61 -10.50 0.04
N ILE A 146 -10.84 -9.63 -0.63
CA ILE A 146 -9.45 -9.34 -0.24
C ILE A 146 -9.38 -8.76 1.16
N LEU A 147 -10.26 -7.79 1.48
CA LEU A 147 -10.30 -7.20 2.81
C LEU A 147 -10.62 -8.22 3.90
N ALA A 148 -11.58 -9.11 3.65
CA ALA A 148 -11.94 -10.17 4.61
C ALA A 148 -10.76 -11.12 4.86
N ASP A 149 -10.10 -11.57 3.79
CA ASP A 149 -8.94 -12.47 3.88
C ASP A 149 -7.75 -11.82 4.60
N LEU A 150 -7.47 -10.54 4.33
CA LEU A 150 -6.40 -9.80 5.01
C LEU A 150 -6.73 -9.59 6.51
N THR A 151 -8.01 -9.40 6.82
CA THR A 151 -8.46 -9.29 8.22
C THR A 151 -8.29 -10.61 8.95
N GLU A 152 -8.69 -11.74 8.34
CA GLU A 152 -8.51 -13.07 8.90
C GLU A 152 -7.02 -13.42 9.10
N ALA A 153 -6.18 -12.98 8.17
CA ALA A 153 -4.73 -13.15 8.26
C ALA A 153 -4.03 -12.22 9.27
N GLY A 154 -4.76 -11.31 9.92
CA GLY A 154 -4.17 -10.31 10.82
C GLY A 154 -3.32 -9.24 10.10
N ALA A 155 -3.46 -9.11 8.79
CA ALA A 155 -2.67 -8.20 7.97
C ALA A 155 -3.28 -6.79 7.81
N ILE A 156 -4.39 -6.52 8.49
CA ILE A 156 -5.05 -5.20 8.54
C ILE A 156 -4.84 -4.56 9.90
N MET A 157 -4.16 -3.43 9.92
CA MET A 157 -3.96 -2.63 11.14
C MET A 157 -5.22 -1.83 11.49
N GLY A 158 -5.89 -1.26 10.51
CA GLY A 158 -7.13 -0.50 10.68
C GLY A 158 -7.83 -0.22 9.37
N GLN A 159 -9.08 0.22 9.48
CA GLN A 159 -9.93 0.57 8.35
C GLN A 159 -10.70 1.85 8.64
N VAL A 160 -10.64 2.80 7.71
CA VAL A 160 -11.35 4.08 7.80
C VAL A 160 -12.24 4.24 6.58
N HIS A 161 -13.49 4.63 6.78
CA HIS A 161 -14.38 4.96 5.67
C HIS A 161 -14.10 6.36 5.17
N ILE A 162 -13.70 6.47 3.91
CA ILE A 162 -13.47 7.74 3.23
C ILE A 162 -14.43 7.92 2.07
N LYS A 163 -14.79 9.17 1.77
CA LYS A 163 -15.45 9.53 0.51
C LYS A 163 -14.37 9.77 -0.53
N HIS A 164 -14.35 8.98 -1.58
CA HIS A 164 -13.40 9.10 -2.67
C HIS A 164 -14.11 9.31 -4.00
N GLN A 165 -13.57 10.19 -4.84
CA GLN A 165 -14.07 10.42 -6.20
C GLN A 165 -13.16 9.70 -7.18
N TYR A 166 -13.74 8.79 -7.98
CA TYR A 166 -13.02 8.15 -9.07
C TYR A 166 -13.14 8.99 -10.35
N PRO A 167 -12.03 9.22 -11.06
CA PRO A 167 -12.11 9.84 -12.37
C PRO A 167 -12.81 8.88 -13.35
N HIS A 168 -13.78 9.41 -14.05
CA HIS A 168 -14.50 8.70 -15.11
C HIS A 168 -14.23 9.32 -16.46
N CYS A 169 -14.31 8.53 -17.51
CA CYS A 169 -14.28 9.05 -18.88
C CYS A 169 -15.44 10.04 -19.06
N TRP A 170 -15.15 11.26 -19.54
CA TRP A 170 -16.16 12.29 -19.77
C TRP A 170 -17.22 11.90 -20.82
N ARG A 171 -16.94 10.92 -21.67
CA ARG A 171 -17.81 10.48 -22.77
C ARG A 171 -18.66 9.26 -22.44
N CYS A 172 -18.09 8.24 -21.77
CA CYS A 172 -18.79 6.98 -21.51
C CYS A 172 -19.08 6.71 -20.03
N HIS A 173 -18.67 7.62 -19.14
CA HIS A 173 -18.87 7.62 -17.68
C HIS A 173 -18.44 6.37 -16.95
#